data_da8ffb6d8c93d2594d51128b8091d22a
#
_entry.id   da8ffb6d8c93d2594d51128b8091d22a
#
_cell.length_a   1.000
_cell.length_b   1.000
_cell.length_c   1.000
_cell.angle_alpha   90.00
_cell.angle_beta   90.00
_cell.angle_gamma   90.00
#
_symmetry.space_group_name_H-M   'P 1'
#
loop_
_entity.id
_entity.type
_entity.pdbx_description
1 polymer ?
#
loop_
_entity_poly.entity_id
_entity_poly.type
_entity_poly.pdbx_seq_one_letter_code
_entity_poly.pdbx_strand_id
1 'polypeptide(L)'
;MSKQPLPEGSVPFADILGYDGYMQTEGAIWQKRTYYAVTDHGTFPIAESFGFEGPQDWSVDLDNKGWKELAANVQFGGDGHRNVFVYQRRGDGVWRGTLDLTDLPNHDNWGANSVTAEYDPEKGLFRVRYAQKGTEDYAVLETRGLGRFRFSPWKP
;
A
#
# COMPACT_ATOMS: atom_id res chain seq x y z
N MET A 1 -28.20 -16.55 -1.80
CA MET A 1 -27.61 -15.51 -0.95
C MET A 1 -27.52 -14.21 -1.73
N SER A 2 -28.08 -13.16 -1.17
CA SER A 2 -27.95 -11.84 -1.79
C SER A 2 -26.55 -11.30 -1.60
N LYS A 3 -25.99 -10.69 -2.64
CA LYS A 3 -24.74 -9.96 -2.53
C LYS A 3 -24.93 -8.75 -1.63
N GLN A 4 -23.97 -8.49 -0.75
CA GLN A 4 -23.94 -7.22 -0.04
C GLN A 4 -23.69 -6.10 -1.05
N PRO A 5 -24.42 -4.99 -0.98
CA PRO A 5 -24.18 -3.88 -1.90
C PRO A 5 -22.85 -3.21 -1.61
N LEU A 6 -22.26 -2.64 -2.64
CA LEU A 6 -21.13 -1.74 -2.47
C LEU A 6 -21.54 -0.52 -1.64
N PRO A 7 -20.65 0.01 -0.80
CA PRO A 7 -20.92 1.27 -0.11
C PRO A 7 -21.20 2.39 -1.10
N GLU A 8 -22.05 3.32 -0.68
CA GLU A 8 -22.37 4.50 -1.47
C GLU A 8 -21.11 5.27 -1.82
N GLY A 9 -21.03 5.74 -3.06
CA GLY A 9 -19.88 6.48 -3.56
C GLY A 9 -18.73 5.61 -4.06
N SER A 10 -18.88 4.29 -4.05
CA SER A 10 -17.87 3.38 -4.59
C SER A 10 -17.76 3.52 -6.10
N VAL A 11 -16.53 3.52 -6.60
CA VAL A 11 -16.24 3.60 -8.04
C VAL A 11 -15.38 2.41 -8.44
N PRO A 12 -15.49 1.93 -9.69
CA PRO A 12 -14.59 0.89 -10.17
C PRO A 12 -13.14 1.35 -10.08
N PHE A 13 -12.26 0.45 -9.65
CA PHE A 13 -10.84 0.75 -9.58
C PHE A 13 -10.05 -0.05 -10.62
N ALA A 14 -9.72 -1.29 -10.31
CA ALA A 14 -8.99 -2.19 -11.17
C ALA A 14 -9.12 -3.61 -10.61
N ASP A 15 -8.69 -4.60 -11.37
CA ASP A 15 -8.54 -5.94 -10.81
C ASP A 15 -7.41 -5.91 -9.79
N ILE A 16 -7.69 -6.33 -8.59
CA ILE A 16 -6.72 -6.47 -7.51
C ILE A 16 -6.94 -7.79 -6.78
N LEU A 17 -5.86 -8.47 -6.46
CA LEU A 17 -5.89 -9.73 -5.71
C LEU A 17 -6.77 -10.81 -6.35
N GLY A 18 -6.94 -10.76 -7.68
CA GLY A 18 -7.81 -11.68 -8.41
C GLY A 18 -9.30 -11.37 -8.30
N TYR A 19 -9.66 -10.20 -7.81
CA TYR A 19 -11.04 -9.75 -7.67
C TYR A 19 -11.31 -8.50 -8.49
N ASP A 20 -12.58 -8.30 -8.85
CA ASP A 20 -13.04 -7.00 -9.32
C ASP A 20 -12.95 -6.01 -8.16
N GLY A 21 -12.14 -4.99 -8.31
CA GLY A 21 -11.86 -4.02 -7.28
C GLY A 21 -12.68 -2.75 -7.41
N TYR A 22 -13.17 -2.24 -6.30
CA TYR A 22 -13.88 -0.97 -6.19
C TYR A 22 -13.28 -0.15 -5.07
N MET A 23 -13.35 1.16 -5.18
CA MET A 23 -12.75 2.07 -4.20
C MET A 23 -13.81 3.03 -3.69
N GLN A 24 -13.86 3.20 -2.37
CA GLN A 24 -14.63 4.24 -1.71
C GLN A 24 -13.66 5.22 -1.04
N THR A 25 -13.89 6.51 -1.24
CA THR A 25 -13.07 7.58 -0.66
C THR A 25 -13.87 8.34 0.38
N GLU A 26 -13.28 8.54 1.56
CA GLU A 26 -13.82 9.37 2.63
C GLU A 26 -12.85 10.52 2.90
N GLY A 27 -13.39 11.72 3.12
CA GLY A 27 -12.60 12.92 3.38
C GLY A 27 -12.38 13.76 2.13
N ALA A 28 -12.13 15.05 2.32
CA ALA A 28 -11.98 16.00 1.22
C ALA A 28 -10.51 16.29 0.89
N ILE A 29 -9.71 16.61 1.90
CA ILE A 29 -8.29 16.95 1.71
C ILE A 29 -7.43 15.73 2.03
N TRP A 30 -7.43 15.29 3.28
CA TRP A 30 -6.84 14.02 3.65
C TRP A 30 -7.90 12.93 3.49
N GLN A 31 -7.61 11.94 2.67
CA GLN A 31 -8.58 10.93 2.26
C GLN A 31 -8.20 9.57 2.79
N LYS A 32 -9.20 8.85 3.29
CA LYS A 32 -9.10 7.41 3.51
C LYS A 32 -9.78 6.71 2.33
N ARG A 33 -9.06 5.79 1.71
CA ARG A 33 -9.58 4.99 0.60
C ARG A 33 -9.71 3.55 1.06
N THR A 34 -10.88 2.99 0.89
CA THR A 34 -11.15 1.58 1.18
C THR A 34 -11.42 0.85 -0.13
N TYR A 35 -10.74 -0.25 -0.34
CA TYR A 35 -10.88 -1.08 -1.52
C TYR A 35 -11.74 -2.30 -1.18
N TYR A 36 -12.69 -2.58 -2.07
CA TYR A 36 -13.64 -3.67 -1.90
C TYR A 36 -13.52 -4.66 -3.04
N ALA A 37 -13.64 -5.94 -2.72
CA ALA A 37 -13.81 -7.00 -3.69
C ALA A 37 -15.29 -7.31 -3.84
N VAL A 38 -15.72 -7.55 -5.08
CA VAL A 38 -17.07 -8.02 -5.38
C VAL A 38 -16.96 -9.46 -5.86
N THR A 39 -17.64 -10.35 -5.16
CA THR A 39 -17.66 -11.79 -5.48
C THR A 39 -19.07 -12.32 -5.46
N ASP A 40 -19.24 -13.57 -5.89
CA ASP A 40 -20.53 -14.25 -5.80
C ASP A 40 -21.01 -14.43 -4.36
N HIS A 41 -20.11 -14.35 -3.41
CA HIS A 41 -20.40 -14.49 -1.98
C HIS A 41 -20.64 -13.15 -1.27
N GLY A 42 -20.50 -12.05 -1.98
CA GLY A 42 -20.77 -10.73 -1.44
C GLY A 42 -19.63 -9.74 -1.72
N THR A 43 -19.74 -8.60 -1.08
CA THR A 43 -18.76 -7.51 -1.15
C THR A 43 -18.05 -7.40 0.19
N PHE A 44 -16.74 -7.34 0.17
CA PHE A 44 -15.96 -7.24 1.41
C PHE A 44 -14.70 -6.40 1.20
N PRO A 45 -14.22 -5.70 2.25
CA PRO A 45 -13.02 -4.87 2.15
C PRO A 45 -11.76 -5.74 2.03
N ILE A 46 -10.85 -5.34 1.15
CA ILE A 46 -9.60 -6.08 0.89
C ILE A 46 -8.35 -5.24 1.07
N ALA A 47 -8.47 -3.93 1.18
CA ALA A 47 -7.31 -3.06 1.39
C ALA A 47 -7.78 -1.69 1.82
N GLU A 48 -6.87 -0.93 2.41
CA GLU A 48 -7.10 0.48 2.71
C GLU A 48 -5.84 1.29 2.46
N SER A 49 -6.04 2.52 2.09
CA SER A 49 -4.98 3.48 1.84
C SER A 49 -5.43 4.84 2.35
N PHE A 50 -4.50 5.77 2.52
CA PHE A 50 -4.84 7.10 2.98
C PHE A 50 -3.76 8.09 2.56
N GLY A 51 -4.14 9.34 2.46
CA GLY A 51 -3.24 10.42 2.10
C GLY A 51 -3.96 11.62 1.53
N PHE A 52 -3.17 12.58 1.10
CA PHE A 52 -3.69 13.80 0.49
C PHE A 52 -3.90 13.55 -1.00
N GLU A 53 -4.95 14.11 -1.56
CA GLU A 53 -5.24 14.21 -3.00
C GLU A 53 -5.16 12.90 -3.79
N GLY A 54 -6.27 12.35 -4.17
CA GLY A 54 -6.40 11.30 -5.17
C GLY A 54 -5.65 9.99 -4.84
N PRO A 55 -6.01 8.92 -5.49
CA PRO A 55 -5.36 7.64 -5.23
C PRO A 55 -3.93 7.63 -5.79
N GLN A 56 -2.98 7.28 -4.92
CA GLN A 56 -1.61 6.96 -5.29
C GLN A 56 -1.36 5.47 -5.05
N ASP A 57 -2.32 4.67 -5.51
CA ASP A 57 -2.35 3.25 -5.27
C ASP A 57 -2.37 2.52 -6.60
N TRP A 58 -1.60 1.46 -6.73
CA TRP A 58 -1.33 0.81 -8.00
C TRP A 58 -1.64 -0.68 -7.91
N SER A 59 -2.44 -1.16 -8.85
CA SER A 59 -2.67 -2.58 -9.03
C SER A 59 -1.61 -3.12 -9.96
N VAL A 60 -0.73 -3.98 -9.47
CA VAL A 60 0.43 -4.45 -10.23
C VAL A 60 0.85 -5.83 -9.74
N ASP A 61 1.25 -6.70 -10.66
CA ASP A 61 1.77 -8.03 -10.33
C ASP A 61 3.24 -7.92 -9.94
N LEU A 62 3.50 -7.84 -8.64
CA LEU A 62 4.84 -7.62 -8.09
C LEU A 62 5.65 -8.90 -7.93
N ASP A 63 5.01 -10.06 -7.83
CA ASP A 63 5.67 -11.33 -7.60
C ASP A 63 5.58 -12.29 -8.80
N ASN A 64 4.98 -11.85 -9.91
CA ASN A 64 4.79 -12.62 -11.14
C ASN A 64 4.00 -13.93 -10.95
N LYS A 65 3.07 -13.95 -9.99
CA LYS A 65 2.24 -15.12 -9.71
C LYS A 65 0.82 -15.05 -10.29
N GLY A 66 0.55 -14.02 -11.09
CA GLY A 66 -0.69 -13.90 -11.84
C GLY A 66 -1.76 -13.03 -11.20
N TRP A 67 -1.80 -12.90 -9.89
CA TRP A 67 -2.70 -11.97 -9.21
C TRP A 67 -1.97 -10.66 -8.97
N LYS A 68 -2.66 -9.56 -9.27
CA LYS A 68 -2.10 -8.25 -9.04
C LYS A 68 -2.21 -7.89 -7.56
N GLU A 69 -1.10 -7.49 -6.95
CA GLU A 69 -1.06 -6.88 -5.64
C GLU A 69 -1.52 -5.43 -5.70
N LEU A 70 -1.83 -4.86 -4.56
CA LEU A 70 -2.05 -3.42 -4.43
C LEU A 70 -0.86 -2.79 -3.73
N ALA A 71 -0.13 -1.93 -4.44
CA ALA A 71 0.90 -1.09 -3.85
C ALA A 71 0.28 0.26 -3.50
N ALA A 72 0.20 0.56 -2.21
CA ALA A 72 -0.45 1.76 -1.70
C ALA A 72 0.59 2.72 -1.14
N ASN A 73 0.72 3.89 -1.78
CA ASN A 73 1.54 4.98 -1.26
C ASN A 73 0.71 5.78 -0.25
N VAL A 74 1.06 5.66 1.02
CA VAL A 74 0.29 6.24 2.11
C VAL A 74 1.01 7.43 2.72
N GLN A 75 0.25 8.43 3.16
CA GLN A 75 0.75 9.62 3.84
C GLN A 75 0.09 9.73 5.21
N PHE A 76 0.91 9.85 6.24
CA PHE A 76 0.45 9.93 7.62
C PHE A 76 0.39 11.39 8.05
N GLY A 77 -0.82 11.96 8.09
CA GLY A 77 -1.04 13.31 8.60
C GLY A 77 -0.36 14.42 7.78
N GLY A 78 -0.17 15.57 8.41
CA GLY A 78 0.33 16.77 7.75
C GLY A 78 1.86 16.94 7.78
N ASP A 79 2.61 16.00 8.34
CA ASP A 79 4.07 16.10 8.47
C ASP A 79 4.84 15.62 7.22
N GLY A 80 4.13 15.11 6.21
CA GLY A 80 4.73 14.61 4.99
C GLY A 80 5.36 13.21 5.10
N HIS A 81 5.19 12.54 6.22
CA HIS A 81 5.68 11.17 6.38
C HIS A 81 4.97 10.24 5.40
N ARG A 82 5.74 9.50 4.62
CA ARG A 82 5.23 8.60 3.58
C ARG A 82 5.73 7.20 3.82
N ASN A 83 4.88 6.23 3.50
CA ASN A 83 5.23 4.84 3.51
C ASN A 83 4.51 4.11 2.38
N VAL A 84 4.83 2.86 2.18
CA VAL A 84 4.16 2.03 1.19
C VAL A 84 3.71 0.74 1.86
N PHE A 85 2.46 0.35 1.59
CA PHE A 85 1.93 -0.95 1.97
C PHE A 85 1.68 -1.76 0.72
N VAL A 86 1.91 -3.06 0.79
CA VAL A 86 1.56 -3.99 -0.28
C VAL A 86 0.55 -4.97 0.26
N TYR A 87 -0.60 -5.04 -0.40
CA TYR A 87 -1.63 -6.02 -0.08
C TYR A 87 -1.53 -7.19 -1.05
N GLN A 88 -1.54 -8.39 -0.51
CA GLN A 88 -1.37 -9.62 -1.27
C GLN A 88 -2.41 -10.65 -0.83
N ARG A 89 -2.92 -11.40 -1.80
CA ARG A 89 -3.80 -12.52 -1.49
C ARG A 89 -2.97 -13.78 -1.24
N ARG A 90 -3.25 -14.44 -0.13
CA ARG A 90 -2.68 -15.75 0.19
C ARG A 90 -3.81 -16.68 0.59
N GLY A 91 -4.08 -17.68 -0.25
CA GLY A 91 -5.26 -18.53 -0.05
C GLY A 91 -6.55 -17.70 -0.11
N ASP A 92 -7.36 -17.76 0.93
CA ASP A 92 -8.61 -17.01 1.03
C ASP A 92 -8.45 -15.69 1.78
N GLY A 93 -7.26 -15.41 2.28
CA GLY A 93 -7.01 -14.23 3.11
C GLY A 93 -6.21 -13.16 2.41
N VAL A 94 -6.29 -11.97 2.96
CA VAL A 94 -5.49 -10.83 2.55
C VAL A 94 -4.35 -10.63 3.55
N TRP A 95 -3.17 -10.38 3.05
CA TRP A 95 -1.98 -10.08 3.84
C TRP A 95 -1.47 -8.70 3.46
N ARG A 96 -1.01 -7.96 4.45
CA ARG A 96 -0.40 -6.66 4.24
C ARG A 96 1.07 -6.72 4.53
N GLY A 97 1.88 -6.28 3.58
CA GLY A 97 3.32 -6.19 3.71
C GLY A 97 3.76 -4.77 4.04
N THR A 98 4.72 -4.69 4.92
CA THR A 98 5.43 -3.45 5.24
C THR A 98 6.92 -3.67 5.00
N LEU A 99 7.63 -2.59 4.67
CA LEU A 99 9.06 -2.68 4.40
C LEU A 99 9.84 -3.02 5.67
N ASP A 100 10.72 -4.01 5.56
CA ASP A 100 11.70 -4.33 6.58
C ASP A 100 13.00 -3.59 6.26
N LEU A 101 13.29 -2.57 7.05
CA LEU A 101 14.46 -1.70 6.86
C LEU A 101 15.49 -1.89 7.98
N THR A 102 15.35 -2.96 8.78
CA THR A 102 16.19 -3.19 9.95
C THR A 102 17.65 -3.48 9.63
N ASP A 103 17.95 -3.87 8.39
CA ASP A 103 19.31 -4.09 7.92
C ASP A 103 20.01 -2.81 7.46
N LEU A 104 19.29 -1.70 7.38
CA LEU A 104 19.85 -0.44 6.95
C LEU A 104 20.58 0.28 8.10
N PRO A 105 21.63 1.04 7.80
CA PRO A 105 22.38 1.72 8.84
C PRO A 105 21.51 2.66 9.67
N ASN A 106 21.68 2.60 10.98
CA ASN A 106 21.11 3.57 11.92
C ASN A 106 19.59 3.62 11.98
N HIS A 107 18.91 2.55 11.55
CA HIS A 107 17.44 2.51 11.52
C HIS A 107 16.81 2.72 12.92
N ASP A 108 17.51 2.38 14.00
CA ASP A 108 17.00 2.53 15.36
C ASP A 108 16.83 4.00 15.78
N ASN A 109 17.47 4.90 15.08
CA ASN A 109 17.48 6.33 15.42
C ASN A 109 16.65 7.17 14.46
N TRP A 110 15.86 6.53 13.59
CA TRP A 110 15.06 7.29 12.65
C TRP A 110 13.79 7.81 13.32
N GLY A 111 13.59 9.13 13.24
CA GLY A 111 12.32 9.74 13.54
C GLY A 111 11.33 9.58 12.37
N ALA A 112 10.11 10.03 12.58
CA ALA A 112 9.04 9.89 11.59
C ALA A 112 9.39 10.49 10.22
N ASN A 113 10.15 11.60 10.21
CA ASN A 113 10.53 12.29 8.98
C ASN A 113 11.88 11.86 8.42
N SER A 114 12.52 10.88 9.04
CA SER A 114 13.86 10.43 8.65
C SER A 114 13.84 9.35 7.58
N VAL A 115 12.69 8.79 7.29
CA VAL A 115 12.50 7.77 6.27
C VAL A 115 11.21 8.02 5.52
N THR A 116 11.30 7.97 4.20
CA THR A 116 10.12 7.99 3.34
C THR A 116 10.23 6.87 2.32
N ALA A 117 9.12 6.23 2.01
CA ALA A 117 9.08 5.14 1.06
C ALA A 117 7.92 5.34 0.10
N GLU A 118 8.13 4.95 -1.15
CA GLU A 118 7.10 5.00 -2.18
C GLU A 118 7.31 3.93 -3.23
N TYR A 119 6.23 3.56 -3.90
CA TYR A 119 6.28 2.77 -5.12
C TYR A 119 6.29 3.70 -6.32
N ASP A 120 7.23 3.48 -7.25
CA ASP A 120 7.32 4.21 -8.50
C ASP A 120 6.75 3.32 -9.63
N PRO A 121 5.56 3.62 -10.15
CA PRO A 121 4.93 2.79 -11.17
C PRO A 121 5.62 2.87 -12.52
N GLU A 122 6.31 3.96 -12.83
CA GLU A 122 7.03 4.10 -14.10
C GLU A 122 8.24 3.18 -14.18
N LYS A 123 8.95 3.06 -13.06
CA LYS A 123 10.15 2.22 -12.97
C LYS A 123 9.87 0.83 -12.42
N GLY A 124 8.70 0.61 -11.84
CA GLY A 124 8.34 -0.67 -11.24
C GLY A 124 9.20 -1.04 -10.05
N LEU A 125 9.54 -0.06 -9.21
CA LEU A 125 10.39 -0.28 -8.06
C LEU A 125 9.90 0.48 -6.84
N PHE A 126 10.38 0.05 -5.66
CA PHE A 126 10.18 0.75 -4.41
C PHE A 126 11.42 1.58 -4.11
N ARG A 127 11.21 2.83 -3.75
CA ARG A 127 12.27 3.76 -3.39
C ARG A 127 12.14 4.16 -1.94
N VAL A 128 13.23 3.99 -1.19
CA VAL A 128 13.30 4.38 0.21
C VAL A 128 14.39 5.43 0.36
N ARG A 129 14.02 6.59 0.90
CA ARG A 129 14.95 7.66 1.25
C ARG A 129 15.08 7.66 2.77
N TYR A 130 16.28 7.55 3.26
CA TYR A 130 16.53 7.45 4.70
C TYR A 130 17.71 8.31 5.13
N ALA A 131 17.64 8.78 6.40
CA ALA A 131 18.68 9.62 6.97
C ALA A 131 19.95 8.80 7.26
N GLN A 132 21.10 9.37 6.95
CA GLN A 132 22.39 8.78 7.30
C GLN A 132 22.87 9.29 8.66
N LYS A 133 23.56 8.43 9.38
CA LYS A 133 24.07 8.75 10.70
C LYS A 133 25.10 9.88 10.65
N GLY A 134 24.93 10.88 11.52
CA GLY A 134 25.91 11.93 11.72
C GLY A 134 25.97 12.96 10.60
N THR A 135 25.05 12.92 9.66
CA THR A 135 24.97 13.88 8.57
C THR A 135 23.54 14.37 8.39
N GLU A 136 23.40 15.50 7.68
CA GLU A 136 22.10 15.95 7.19
C GLU A 136 21.74 15.29 5.86
N ASP A 137 22.62 14.46 5.33
CA ASP A 137 22.41 13.83 4.04
C ASP A 137 21.52 12.61 4.15
N TYR A 138 20.85 12.32 3.04
CA TYR A 138 20.01 11.14 2.90
C TYR A 138 20.62 10.18 1.90
N ALA A 139 20.37 8.90 2.14
CA ALA A 139 20.65 7.86 1.16
C ALA A 139 19.36 7.37 0.53
N VAL A 140 19.48 6.80 -0.64
CA VAL A 140 18.34 6.23 -1.37
C VAL A 140 18.62 4.76 -1.65
N LEU A 141 17.65 3.92 -1.29
CA LEU A 141 17.63 2.51 -1.63
C LEU A 141 16.51 2.27 -2.63
N GLU A 142 16.81 1.61 -3.73
CA GLU A 142 15.82 1.20 -4.72
C GLU A 142 15.78 -0.33 -4.76
N THR A 143 14.57 -0.90 -4.70
CA THR A 143 14.40 -2.35 -4.71
C THR A 143 13.19 -2.75 -5.55
N ARG A 144 13.29 -3.92 -6.19
CA ARG A 144 12.21 -4.50 -7.00
C ARG A 144 11.63 -5.71 -6.30
N GLY A 145 10.37 -6.01 -6.61
CA GLY A 145 9.71 -7.17 -6.03
C GLY A 145 9.41 -7.00 -4.55
N LEU A 146 9.17 -8.12 -3.88
CA LEU A 146 8.64 -8.13 -2.51
C LEU A 146 9.66 -8.59 -1.46
N GLY A 147 10.95 -8.72 -1.84
CA GLY A 147 11.97 -9.28 -0.95
C GLY A 147 12.20 -8.52 0.36
N ARG A 148 11.91 -7.22 0.39
CA ARG A 148 12.06 -6.41 1.60
C ARG A 148 10.77 -6.25 2.40
N PHE A 149 9.71 -6.92 2.01
CA PHE A 149 8.43 -6.81 2.69
C PHE A 149 8.24 -7.95 3.67
N ARG A 150 7.74 -7.61 4.86
CA ARG A 150 7.23 -8.57 5.83
C ARG A 150 5.72 -8.52 5.79
N PHE A 151 5.08 -9.66 5.63
CA PHE A 151 3.65 -9.79 5.49
C PHE A 151 3.04 -10.35 6.77
N SER A 152 1.88 -9.80 7.11
CA SER A 152 1.04 -10.31 8.19
C SER A 152 -0.42 -10.33 7.74
N PRO A 153 -1.26 -11.20 8.33
CA PRO A 153 -2.68 -11.19 8.00
C PRO A 153 -3.28 -9.80 8.23
N TRP A 154 -4.09 -9.38 7.26
CA TRP A 154 -4.75 -8.09 7.35
C TRP A 154 -6.25 -8.27 7.51
N LYS A 155 -6.84 -7.47 8.39
CA LYS A 155 -8.28 -7.35 8.58
C LYS A 155 -8.66 -5.88 8.68
N PRO A 156 -9.83 -5.52 8.12
CA PRO A 156 -10.31 -4.14 8.19
C PRO A 156 -10.61 -3.70 9.61
#